data_3cc5ef91fcf5d1e0075f883e539a3e81
#
_entry.id   3cc5ef91fcf5d1e0075f883e539a3e81
#
_cell.length_a   1.000
_cell.length_b   1.000
_cell.length_c   1.000
_cell.angle_alpha   90.00
_cell.angle_beta   90.00
_cell.angle_gamma   90.00
#
_symmetry.space_group_name_H-M   'P 1'
#
loop_
_entity.id
_entity.type
_entity.pdbx_description
1 polymer ?
#
loop_
_entity_poly.entity_id
_entity_poly.type
_entity_poly.pdbx_seq_one_letter_code
_entity_poly.pdbx_strand_id
1 'polypeptide(L)'
;GYKYIFTLNPKGLLDIKLWIYAFGQAFFSLSIAGNGTVIYGSYLSDKENVVTSARNVAVFDTIAALLASFVIIPGMAAGGAELSSGGPGLMFIYLVNVFNGMPGGKIVGIVFYVCVLFAGMSSLVNLYEAPVATIQEKLKLNRVASVGIIAVAGCIVSLVIQGIVSDWMDAVSIYICPLGAMLAACLLYTSPSPR
;
A
#
# COMPACT_ATOMS: atom_id res chain seq x y z
N GLY A 1 7.51 -9.57 -21.18
CA GLY A 1 6.84 -8.69 -20.23
C GLY A 1 5.35 -8.57 -20.52
N TYR A 2 4.93 -7.91 -21.60
CA TYR A 2 3.49 -7.69 -21.88
C TYR A 2 2.69 -8.99 -22.05
N LYS A 3 3.26 -9.99 -22.73
CA LYS A 3 2.61 -11.30 -22.86
C LYS A 3 2.30 -11.92 -21.50
N TYR A 4 3.15 -11.73 -20.51
CA TYR A 4 2.94 -12.24 -19.15
C TYR A 4 1.73 -11.59 -18.48
N ILE A 5 1.54 -10.28 -18.63
CA ILE A 5 0.41 -9.53 -18.06
C ILE A 5 -0.93 -10.02 -18.63
N PHE A 6 -0.96 -10.30 -19.95
CA PHE A 6 -2.20 -10.68 -20.64
C PHE A 6 -2.42 -12.20 -20.76
N THR A 7 -1.52 -13.01 -20.20
CA THR A 7 -1.70 -14.48 -20.21
C THR A 7 -2.64 -14.86 -19.09
N LEU A 8 -3.87 -15.20 -19.45
CA LEU A 8 -4.84 -15.77 -18.53
C LEU A 8 -4.48 -17.24 -18.24
N ASN A 9 -4.38 -17.55 -16.94
CA ASN A 9 -4.28 -18.92 -16.46
C ASN A 9 -5.59 -19.31 -15.75
N PRO A 10 -6.53 -19.99 -16.44
CA PRO A 10 -7.82 -20.31 -15.85
C PRO A 10 -7.72 -21.22 -14.61
N LYS A 11 -6.67 -22.06 -14.53
CA LYS A 11 -6.43 -22.90 -13.35
C LYS A 11 -6.04 -22.08 -12.11
N GLY A 12 -5.36 -20.95 -12.31
CA GLY A 12 -5.02 -20.04 -11.23
C GLY A 12 -6.25 -19.41 -10.56
N LEU A 13 -7.35 -19.22 -11.28
CA LEU A 13 -8.59 -18.70 -10.72
C LEU A 13 -9.25 -19.63 -9.69
N LEU A 14 -8.90 -20.91 -9.71
CA LEU A 14 -9.37 -21.91 -8.74
C LEU A 14 -8.45 -22.01 -7.53
N ASP A 15 -7.32 -21.33 -7.54
CA ASP A 15 -6.37 -21.34 -6.42
C ASP A 15 -6.81 -20.34 -5.35
N ILE A 16 -7.18 -20.85 -4.19
CA ILE A 16 -7.61 -20.03 -3.06
C ILE A 16 -6.52 -19.08 -2.57
N LYS A 17 -5.23 -19.44 -2.73
CA LYS A 17 -4.11 -18.59 -2.37
C LYS A 17 -4.07 -17.33 -3.22
N LEU A 18 -4.33 -17.44 -4.52
CA LEU A 18 -4.39 -16.28 -5.41
C LEU A 18 -5.41 -15.27 -4.92
N TRP A 19 -6.59 -15.72 -4.49
CA TRP A 19 -7.63 -14.84 -3.97
C TRP A 19 -7.24 -14.19 -2.64
N ILE A 20 -6.59 -14.94 -1.74
CA ILE A 20 -6.10 -14.38 -0.47
C ILE A 20 -5.11 -13.24 -0.73
N TYR A 21 -4.15 -13.45 -1.63
CA TYR A 21 -3.19 -12.40 -2.00
C TYR A 21 -3.86 -11.21 -2.70
N ALA A 22 -4.78 -11.45 -3.62
CA ALA A 22 -5.49 -10.41 -4.35
C ALA A 22 -6.35 -9.54 -3.41
N PHE A 23 -7.12 -10.16 -2.52
CA PHE A 23 -7.91 -9.44 -1.52
C PHE A 23 -7.01 -8.70 -0.50
N GLY A 24 -5.96 -9.33 0.00
CA GLY A 24 -4.99 -8.70 0.89
C GLY A 24 -4.41 -7.43 0.27
N GLN A 25 -3.95 -7.52 -0.97
CA GLN A 25 -3.41 -6.38 -1.70
C GLN A 25 -4.47 -5.29 -1.94
N ALA A 26 -5.68 -5.64 -2.32
CA ALA A 26 -6.76 -4.68 -2.53
C ALA A 26 -7.12 -3.94 -1.23
N PHE A 27 -7.26 -4.65 -0.11
CA PHE A 27 -7.53 -4.04 1.19
C PHE A 27 -6.40 -3.13 1.66
N PHE A 28 -5.16 -3.51 1.39
CA PHE A 28 -3.99 -2.69 1.71
C PHE A 28 -3.93 -1.43 0.85
N SER A 29 -4.04 -1.56 -0.48
CA SER A 29 -3.94 -0.46 -1.44
C SER A 29 -5.02 0.60 -1.22
N LEU A 30 -6.26 0.19 -0.97
CA LEU A 30 -7.39 1.07 -0.70
C LEU A 30 -7.40 1.65 0.74
N SER A 31 -6.36 1.38 1.55
CA SER A 31 -6.26 1.83 2.94
C SER A 31 -7.44 1.42 3.84
N ILE A 32 -8.17 0.36 3.45
CA ILE A 32 -9.26 -0.19 4.26
C ILE A 32 -8.66 -0.89 5.48
N ALA A 33 -7.56 -1.57 5.27
CA ALA A 33 -6.90 -2.42 6.24
C ALA A 33 -6.29 -1.69 7.44
N GLY A 34 -5.88 -0.45 7.28
CA GLY A 34 -5.26 0.35 8.35
C GLY A 34 -6.23 1.31 9.05
N ASN A 35 -7.54 1.12 8.90
CA ASN A 35 -8.57 2.07 9.36
C ASN A 35 -8.40 3.51 8.83
N GLY A 36 -7.54 3.73 7.84
CA GLY A 36 -7.34 5.02 7.22
C GLY A 36 -8.64 5.57 6.64
N THR A 37 -9.39 4.74 5.92
CA THR A 37 -10.70 5.12 5.37
C THR A 37 -11.71 5.52 6.43
N VAL A 38 -11.68 4.93 7.63
CA VAL A 38 -12.56 5.30 8.76
C VAL A 38 -12.21 6.71 9.25
N ILE A 39 -10.92 7.00 9.43
CA ILE A 39 -10.47 8.32 9.89
C ILE A 39 -10.71 9.39 8.83
N TYR A 40 -10.38 9.12 7.58
CA TYR A 40 -10.70 10.07 6.49
C TYR A 40 -12.19 10.26 6.32
N GLY A 41 -13.00 9.22 6.51
CA GLY A 41 -14.45 9.33 6.54
C GLY A 41 -14.96 10.30 7.60
N SER A 42 -14.30 10.36 8.76
CA SER A 42 -14.66 11.31 9.82
C SER A 42 -14.31 12.78 9.51
N TYR A 43 -13.44 13.02 8.54
CA TYR A 43 -13.05 14.36 8.09
C TYR A 43 -13.88 14.87 6.90
N LEU A 44 -14.71 14.00 6.31
CA LEU A 44 -15.55 14.40 5.19
C LEU A 44 -16.65 15.38 5.63
N SER A 45 -16.92 16.35 4.77
CA SER A 45 -18.04 17.26 4.94
C SER A 45 -19.37 16.53 4.71
N ASP A 46 -20.42 16.91 5.42
CA ASP A 46 -21.79 16.40 5.26
C ASP A 46 -22.34 16.56 3.83
N LYS A 47 -21.73 17.41 3.02
CA LYS A 47 -22.11 17.66 1.62
C LYS A 47 -21.49 16.67 0.64
N GLU A 48 -20.49 15.90 1.07
CA GLU A 48 -19.76 14.96 0.20
C GLU A 48 -20.53 13.66 0.01
N ASN A 49 -20.56 13.19 -1.24
CA ASN A 49 -21.14 11.91 -1.57
C ASN A 49 -20.11 10.79 -1.37
N VAL A 50 -20.18 10.13 -0.21
CA VAL A 50 -19.26 9.07 0.20
C VAL A 50 -19.16 7.94 -0.84
N VAL A 51 -20.28 7.53 -1.44
CA VAL A 51 -20.32 6.45 -2.44
C VAL A 51 -19.55 6.84 -3.70
N THR A 52 -19.74 8.07 -4.18
CA THR A 52 -19.02 8.58 -5.36
C THR A 52 -17.51 8.68 -5.06
N SER A 53 -17.16 9.20 -3.90
CA SER A 53 -15.75 9.33 -3.48
C SER A 53 -15.08 7.96 -3.36
N ALA A 54 -15.71 6.99 -2.70
CA ALA A 54 -15.19 5.62 -2.58
C ALA A 54 -15.01 4.95 -3.94
N ARG A 55 -15.99 5.10 -4.86
CA ARG A 55 -15.86 4.59 -6.22
C ARG A 55 -14.69 5.21 -6.97
N ASN A 56 -14.53 6.52 -6.88
CA ASN A 56 -13.42 7.21 -7.54
C ASN A 56 -12.06 6.74 -7.01
N VAL A 57 -11.92 6.60 -5.70
CA VAL A 57 -10.70 6.04 -5.09
C VAL A 57 -10.39 4.66 -5.66
N ALA A 58 -11.36 3.75 -5.68
CA ALA A 58 -11.16 2.39 -6.20
C ALA A 58 -10.77 2.39 -7.69
N VAL A 59 -11.41 3.23 -8.51
CA VAL A 59 -11.10 3.33 -9.94
C VAL A 59 -9.70 3.89 -10.17
N PHE A 60 -9.35 5.00 -9.51
CA PHE A 60 -8.03 5.61 -9.69
C PHE A 60 -6.90 4.73 -9.14
N ASP A 61 -7.10 4.05 -8.01
CA ASP A 61 -6.16 3.08 -7.46
C ASP A 61 -5.90 1.94 -8.45
N THR A 62 -6.97 1.37 -9.02
CA THR A 62 -6.87 0.31 -10.03
C THR A 62 -6.11 0.79 -11.29
N ILE A 63 -6.43 1.99 -11.78
CA ILE A 63 -5.73 2.56 -12.95
C ILE A 63 -4.25 2.76 -12.63
N ALA A 64 -3.91 3.32 -11.47
CA ALA A 64 -2.53 3.53 -11.06
C ALA A 64 -1.75 2.20 -10.94
N ALA A 65 -2.36 1.17 -10.36
CA ALA A 65 -1.78 -0.16 -10.25
C ALA A 65 -1.52 -0.80 -11.62
N LEU A 66 -2.46 -0.68 -12.57
CA LEU A 66 -2.29 -1.17 -13.94
C LEU A 66 -1.18 -0.41 -14.66
N LEU A 67 -1.14 0.91 -14.58
CA LEU A 67 -0.07 1.71 -15.19
C LEU A 67 1.31 1.34 -14.62
N ALA A 68 1.43 1.19 -13.30
CA ALA A 68 2.66 0.74 -12.68
C ALA A 68 3.07 -0.65 -13.17
N SER A 69 2.12 -1.58 -13.29
CA SER A 69 2.38 -2.94 -13.80
C SER A 69 2.86 -2.94 -15.25
N PHE A 70 2.31 -2.06 -16.11
CA PHE A 70 2.74 -1.92 -17.50
C PHE A 70 4.16 -1.35 -17.65
N VAL A 71 4.67 -0.65 -16.67
CA VAL A 71 6.05 -0.15 -16.66
C VAL A 71 6.99 -1.16 -16.02
N ILE A 72 6.63 -1.66 -14.84
CA ILE A 72 7.52 -2.48 -14.01
C ILE A 72 7.74 -3.87 -14.62
N ILE A 73 6.67 -4.59 -14.99
CA ILE A 73 6.78 -5.98 -15.47
C ILE A 73 7.58 -6.10 -16.79
N PRO A 74 7.36 -5.24 -17.82
CA PRO A 74 8.23 -5.26 -18.98
C PRO A 74 9.67 -4.87 -18.69
N GLY A 75 9.88 -3.90 -17.77
CA GLY A 75 11.20 -3.51 -17.31
C GLY A 75 11.97 -4.67 -16.67
N MET A 76 11.32 -5.43 -15.80
CA MET A 76 11.89 -6.65 -15.21
C MET A 76 12.27 -7.68 -16.28
N ALA A 77 11.34 -7.95 -17.21
CA ALA A 77 11.58 -8.91 -18.29
C ALA A 77 12.75 -8.49 -19.18
N ALA A 78 12.93 -7.20 -19.43
CA ALA A 78 14.06 -6.66 -20.18
C ALA A 78 15.38 -6.75 -19.43
N GLY A 79 15.33 -6.59 -18.09
CA GLY A 79 16.50 -6.71 -17.21
C GLY A 79 16.91 -8.14 -16.85
N GLY A 80 16.23 -9.17 -17.40
CA GLY A 80 16.52 -10.58 -17.13
C GLY A 80 16.13 -11.03 -15.72
N ALA A 81 15.28 -10.25 -15.01
CA ALA A 81 14.79 -10.64 -13.70
C ALA A 81 13.73 -11.76 -13.80
N GLU A 82 13.68 -12.63 -12.79
CA GLU A 82 12.59 -13.58 -12.67
C GLU A 82 11.30 -12.83 -12.37
N LEU A 83 10.27 -13.04 -13.20
CA LEU A 83 8.97 -12.37 -13.07
C LEU A 83 8.19 -12.79 -11.81
N SER A 84 8.65 -13.82 -11.11
CA SER A 84 8.14 -14.26 -9.81
C SER A 84 8.75 -13.52 -8.63
N SER A 85 9.80 -12.72 -8.85
CA SER A 85 10.44 -11.94 -7.80
C SER A 85 9.57 -10.75 -7.43
N GLY A 86 9.28 -10.59 -6.15
CA GLY A 86 8.50 -9.49 -5.60
C GLY A 86 9.26 -8.71 -4.53
N GLY A 87 8.54 -7.81 -3.88
CA GLY A 87 9.05 -7.06 -2.74
C GLY A 87 9.97 -5.88 -3.06
N PRO A 88 10.60 -5.28 -2.04
CA PRO A 88 11.43 -4.08 -2.19
C PRO A 88 12.62 -4.26 -3.12
N GLY A 89 13.19 -5.46 -3.20
CA GLY A 89 14.31 -5.79 -4.07
C GLY A 89 14.02 -5.53 -5.55
N LEU A 90 12.79 -5.74 -5.96
CA LEU A 90 12.34 -5.44 -7.31
C LEU A 90 12.58 -3.97 -7.69
N MET A 91 12.14 -3.07 -6.82
CA MET A 91 12.22 -1.63 -7.07
C MET A 91 13.64 -1.09 -6.91
N PHE A 92 14.37 -1.51 -5.89
CA PHE A 92 15.66 -0.90 -5.54
C PHE A 92 16.88 -1.61 -6.10
N ILE A 93 16.73 -2.84 -6.61
CA ILE A 93 17.83 -3.58 -7.21
C ILE A 93 17.60 -3.76 -8.72
N TYR A 94 16.48 -4.38 -9.10
CA TYR A 94 16.24 -4.73 -10.52
C TYR A 94 15.99 -3.51 -11.39
N LEU A 95 15.15 -2.56 -10.96
CA LEU A 95 14.89 -1.35 -11.76
C LEU A 95 16.13 -0.46 -11.90
N VAL A 96 17.02 -0.42 -10.90
CA VAL A 96 18.31 0.28 -11.02
C VAL A 96 19.13 -0.30 -12.16
N ASN A 97 19.21 -1.63 -12.26
CA ASN A 97 19.93 -2.30 -13.33
C ASN A 97 19.30 -2.01 -14.71
N VAL A 98 17.97 -1.97 -14.79
CA VAL A 98 17.26 -1.61 -16.03
C VAL A 98 17.60 -0.17 -16.45
N PHE A 99 17.55 0.78 -15.53
CA PHE A 99 17.91 2.17 -15.82
C PHE A 99 19.38 2.31 -16.25
N ASN A 100 20.31 1.58 -15.62
CA ASN A 100 21.71 1.62 -16.00
C ASN A 100 21.97 1.03 -17.40
N GLY A 101 21.14 0.14 -17.90
CA GLY A 101 21.24 -0.47 -19.22
C GLY A 101 20.63 0.34 -20.37
N MET A 102 19.91 1.44 -20.09
CA MET A 102 19.23 2.22 -21.12
C MET A 102 19.86 3.58 -21.38
N PRO A 103 19.81 4.10 -22.64
CA PRO A 103 20.32 5.45 -22.93
C PRO A 103 19.50 6.50 -22.16
N GLY A 104 20.20 7.40 -21.46
CA GLY A 104 19.55 8.41 -20.60
C GLY A 104 18.97 7.85 -19.31
N GLY A 105 19.18 6.58 -18.99
CA GLY A 105 18.58 5.89 -17.85
C GLY A 105 18.89 6.53 -16.49
N LYS A 106 20.04 7.21 -16.34
CA LYS A 106 20.36 7.96 -15.12
C LYS A 106 19.33 9.07 -14.82
N ILE A 107 18.93 9.83 -15.85
CA ILE A 107 17.95 10.92 -15.69
C ILE A 107 16.57 10.32 -15.36
N VAL A 108 16.17 9.30 -16.14
CA VAL A 108 14.89 8.59 -15.91
C VAL A 108 14.85 7.98 -14.51
N GLY A 109 15.94 7.35 -14.08
CA GLY A 109 16.07 6.77 -12.73
C GLY A 109 15.95 7.81 -11.62
N ILE A 110 16.61 8.96 -11.75
CA ILE A 110 16.50 10.05 -10.77
C ILE A 110 15.05 10.54 -10.67
N VAL A 111 14.41 10.84 -11.80
CA VAL A 111 12.99 11.27 -11.82
C VAL A 111 12.10 10.21 -11.18
N PHE A 112 12.29 8.95 -11.55
CA PHE A 112 11.52 7.83 -10.98
C PHE A 112 11.67 7.75 -9.46
N TYR A 113 12.89 7.77 -8.92
CA TYR A 113 13.09 7.66 -7.47
C TYR A 113 12.66 8.91 -6.70
N VAL A 114 12.71 10.08 -7.30
CA VAL A 114 12.10 11.29 -6.72
C VAL A 114 10.58 11.13 -6.62
N CYS A 115 9.93 10.63 -7.67
CA CYS A 115 8.49 10.32 -7.63
C CYS A 115 8.16 9.26 -6.56
N VAL A 116 8.97 8.18 -6.47
CA VAL A 116 8.82 7.14 -5.43
C VAL A 116 8.97 7.71 -4.03
N LEU A 117 9.92 8.64 -3.82
CA LEU A 117 10.11 9.31 -2.53
C LEU A 117 8.84 10.09 -2.13
N PHE A 118 8.30 10.91 -3.02
CA PHE A 118 7.07 11.66 -2.73
C PHE A 118 5.86 10.74 -2.52
N ALA A 119 5.72 9.69 -3.32
CA ALA A 119 4.68 8.68 -3.14
C ALA A 119 4.81 7.98 -1.77
N GLY A 120 6.03 7.61 -1.37
CA GLY A 120 6.30 7.02 -0.06
C GLY A 120 5.97 7.97 1.09
N MET A 121 6.35 9.25 0.98
CA MET A 121 6.04 10.25 2.00
C MET A 121 4.53 10.46 2.16
N SER A 122 3.77 10.56 1.07
CA SER A 122 2.31 10.69 1.13
C SER A 122 1.65 9.46 1.76
N SER A 123 2.13 8.26 1.44
CA SER A 123 1.66 7.02 2.05
C SER A 123 1.95 6.94 3.54
N LEU A 124 3.15 7.38 3.98
CA LEU A 124 3.50 7.44 5.41
C LEU A 124 2.58 8.37 6.19
N VAL A 125 2.26 9.54 5.64
CA VAL A 125 1.32 10.47 6.27
C VAL A 125 -0.04 9.78 6.50
N ASN A 126 -0.54 9.08 5.49
CA ASN A 126 -1.79 8.35 5.58
C ASN A 126 -1.75 7.24 6.64
N LEU A 127 -0.69 6.45 6.67
CA LEU A 127 -0.54 5.35 7.62
C LEU A 127 -0.39 5.84 9.08
N TYR A 128 0.23 7.00 9.26
CA TYR A 128 0.42 7.58 10.59
C TYR A 128 -0.84 8.23 11.18
N GLU A 129 -1.79 8.64 10.34
CA GLU A 129 -2.96 9.39 10.81
C GLU A 129 -3.80 8.58 11.82
N ALA A 130 -4.07 7.30 11.55
CA ALA A 130 -4.85 6.44 12.44
C ALA A 130 -4.20 6.23 13.82
N PRO A 131 -2.94 5.79 13.95
CA PRO A 131 -2.30 5.64 15.24
C PRO A 131 -2.07 6.98 15.95
N VAL A 132 -1.77 8.06 15.23
CA VAL A 132 -1.61 9.40 15.82
C VAL A 132 -2.92 9.87 16.41
N ALA A 133 -4.04 9.78 15.69
CA ALA A 133 -5.36 10.14 16.18
C ALA A 133 -5.72 9.32 17.45
N THR A 134 -5.44 8.03 17.44
CA THR A 134 -5.66 7.14 18.58
C THR A 134 -4.86 7.57 19.83
N ILE A 135 -3.59 7.91 19.65
CA ILE A 135 -2.73 8.39 20.75
C ILE A 135 -3.22 9.74 21.28
N GLN A 136 -3.59 10.66 20.39
CA GLN A 136 -4.14 11.96 20.80
C GLN A 136 -5.39 11.78 21.67
N GLU A 137 -6.30 10.91 21.25
CA GLU A 137 -7.56 10.67 21.96
C GLU A 137 -7.34 9.95 23.29
N LYS A 138 -6.56 8.87 23.31
CA LYS A 138 -6.35 8.03 24.48
C LYS A 138 -5.44 8.67 25.53
N LEU A 139 -4.33 9.27 25.10
CA LEU A 139 -3.33 9.85 26.00
C LEU A 139 -3.49 11.37 26.17
N LYS A 140 -4.43 11.98 25.45
CA LYS A 140 -4.68 13.44 25.47
C LYS A 140 -3.41 14.26 25.17
N LEU A 141 -2.54 13.73 24.33
CA LEU A 141 -1.31 14.37 23.91
C LEU A 141 -1.57 15.31 22.73
N ASN A 142 -0.69 16.30 22.57
CA ASN A 142 -0.73 17.16 21.40
C ASN A 142 -0.26 16.39 20.16
N ARG A 143 -0.60 16.88 18.94
CA ARG A 143 -0.30 16.22 17.67
C ARG A 143 1.20 15.98 17.47
N VAL A 144 2.04 16.96 17.83
CA VAL A 144 3.49 16.89 17.64
C VAL A 144 4.10 15.74 18.45
N ALA A 145 3.71 15.63 19.73
CA ALA A 145 4.17 14.54 20.61
C ALA A 145 3.69 13.18 20.10
N SER A 146 2.43 13.08 19.68
CA SER A 146 1.86 11.82 19.15
C SER A 146 2.57 11.36 17.88
N VAL A 147 2.84 12.26 16.95
CA VAL A 147 3.63 11.97 15.74
C VAL A 147 5.06 11.55 16.10
N GLY A 148 5.69 12.25 17.06
CA GLY A 148 7.04 11.92 17.54
C GLY A 148 7.13 10.51 18.11
N ILE A 149 6.16 10.12 18.95
CA ILE A 149 6.11 8.77 19.53
C ILE A 149 6.00 7.70 18.42
N ILE A 150 5.08 7.88 17.47
CA ILE A 150 4.89 6.93 16.37
C ILE A 150 6.12 6.88 15.46
N ALA A 151 6.74 8.04 15.18
CA ALA A 151 7.95 8.09 14.36
C ALA A 151 9.12 7.33 15.00
N VAL A 152 9.35 7.55 16.30
CA VAL A 152 10.41 6.84 17.04
C VAL A 152 10.13 5.34 17.09
N ALA A 153 8.89 4.94 17.43
CA ALA A 153 8.50 3.53 17.43
C ALA A 153 8.66 2.89 16.05
N GLY A 154 8.22 3.58 15.00
CA GLY A 154 8.37 3.12 13.62
C GLY A 154 9.83 2.97 13.19
N CYS A 155 10.70 3.90 13.55
CA CYS A 155 12.13 3.80 13.30
C CYS A 155 12.75 2.57 14.00
N ILE A 156 12.43 2.36 15.27
CA ILE A 156 12.95 1.21 16.03
C ILE A 156 12.49 -0.10 15.38
N VAL A 157 11.19 -0.23 15.10
CA VAL A 157 10.65 -1.44 14.45
C VAL A 157 11.31 -1.65 13.09
N SER A 158 11.44 -0.60 12.27
CA SER A 158 12.07 -0.67 10.94
C SER A 158 13.49 -1.20 11.00
N LEU A 159 14.28 -0.77 11.98
CA LEU A 159 15.66 -1.26 12.18
C LEU A 159 15.69 -2.72 12.61
N VAL A 160 14.77 -3.15 13.46
CA VAL A 160 14.70 -4.54 13.95
C VAL A 160 14.27 -5.51 12.85
N ILE A 161 13.31 -5.13 12.00
CA ILE A 161 12.78 -6.02 10.95
C ILE A 161 13.53 -5.93 9.63
N GLN A 162 14.61 -5.17 9.54
CA GLN A 162 15.33 -4.92 8.29
C GLN A 162 15.70 -6.21 7.52
N GLY A 163 16.05 -7.29 8.22
CA GLY A 163 16.39 -8.58 7.62
C GLY A 163 15.19 -9.39 7.10
N ILE A 164 13.98 -9.07 7.55
CA ILE A 164 12.74 -9.83 7.24
C ILE A 164 11.62 -8.93 6.68
N VAL A 165 11.99 -7.77 6.12
CA VAL A 165 11.01 -6.77 5.64
C VAL A 165 10.00 -7.36 4.67
N SER A 166 10.43 -8.22 3.74
CA SER A 166 9.55 -8.82 2.74
C SER A 166 8.50 -9.73 3.39
N ASP A 167 8.95 -10.65 4.24
CA ASP A 167 8.07 -11.60 4.95
C ASP A 167 7.14 -10.86 5.92
N TRP A 168 7.66 -9.83 6.58
CA TRP A 168 6.86 -8.98 7.46
C TRP A 168 5.77 -8.23 6.70
N MET A 169 6.11 -7.63 5.54
CA MET A 169 5.15 -6.98 4.67
C MET A 169 4.05 -7.93 4.23
N ASP A 170 4.39 -9.13 3.79
CA ASP A 170 3.43 -10.15 3.38
C ASP A 170 2.52 -10.56 4.54
N ALA A 171 3.09 -10.82 5.71
CA ALA A 171 2.32 -11.18 6.89
C ALA A 171 1.31 -10.07 7.29
N VAL A 172 1.76 -8.82 7.29
CA VAL A 172 0.91 -7.68 7.66
C VAL A 172 -0.13 -7.39 6.59
N SER A 173 0.27 -7.26 5.32
CA SER A 173 -0.63 -6.81 4.25
C SER A 173 -1.67 -7.87 3.88
N ILE A 174 -1.27 -9.16 3.87
CA ILE A 174 -2.10 -10.24 3.34
C ILE A 174 -2.99 -10.86 4.42
N TYR A 175 -2.51 -10.93 5.66
CA TYR A 175 -3.26 -11.61 6.73
C TYR A 175 -3.79 -10.64 7.79
N ILE A 176 -2.90 -9.82 8.40
CA ILE A 176 -3.29 -8.98 9.55
C ILE A 176 -4.24 -7.86 9.12
N CYS A 177 -3.90 -7.18 8.03
CA CYS A 177 -4.68 -6.04 7.56
C CYS A 177 -6.11 -6.40 7.14
N PRO A 178 -6.36 -7.44 6.33
CA PRO A 178 -7.73 -7.84 5.98
C PRO A 178 -8.56 -8.27 7.20
N LEU A 179 -7.95 -8.97 8.17
CA LEU A 179 -8.63 -9.32 9.42
C LEU A 179 -9.00 -8.07 10.23
N GLY A 180 -8.09 -7.11 10.32
CA GLY A 180 -8.36 -5.83 10.97
C GLY A 180 -9.49 -5.05 10.30
N ALA A 181 -9.51 -5.03 8.97
CA ALA A 181 -10.59 -4.41 8.19
C ALA A 181 -11.94 -5.07 8.41
N MET A 182 -11.98 -6.39 8.43
CA MET A 182 -13.22 -7.14 8.73
C MET A 182 -13.74 -6.84 10.13
N LEU A 183 -12.86 -6.86 11.13
CA LEU A 183 -13.24 -6.53 12.51
C LEU A 183 -13.75 -5.09 12.62
N ALA A 184 -13.07 -4.13 12.00
CA ALA A 184 -13.52 -2.74 11.98
C ALA A 184 -14.89 -2.58 11.32
N ALA A 185 -15.11 -3.22 10.18
CA ALA A 185 -16.40 -3.19 9.50
C ALA A 185 -17.52 -3.82 10.35
N CYS A 186 -17.26 -4.96 11.00
CA CYS A 186 -18.20 -5.59 11.90
C CYS A 186 -18.54 -4.70 13.10
N LEU A 187 -17.54 -4.08 13.74
CA LEU A 187 -17.75 -3.18 14.88
C LEU A 187 -18.54 -1.94 14.47
N LEU A 188 -18.24 -1.32 13.34
CA LEU A 188 -18.97 -0.15 12.84
C LEU A 188 -20.42 -0.48 12.50
N TYR A 189 -20.67 -1.68 11.92
CA TYR A 189 -22.01 -2.10 11.56
C TYR A 189 -22.87 -2.47 12.78
N THR A 190 -22.26 -3.05 13.82
CA THR A 190 -22.96 -3.49 15.05
C THR A 190 -23.04 -2.41 16.11
N SER A 191 -22.23 -1.36 16.02
CA SER A 191 -22.25 -0.23 16.94
C SER A 191 -23.48 0.66 16.69
N PRO A 192 -24.29 1.00 17.69
CA PRO A 192 -25.38 1.96 17.51
C PRO A 192 -24.78 3.30 17.06
N SER A 193 -25.22 3.77 15.89
CA SER A 193 -24.82 5.08 15.37
C SER A 193 -25.15 6.14 16.41
N PRO A 194 -24.19 6.96 16.85
CA PRO A 194 -24.53 8.14 17.63
C PRO A 194 -25.38 9.06 16.74
N ARG A 195 -26.62 9.26 17.14
CA ARG A 195 -27.53 10.24 16.52
C ARG A 195 -27.12 11.63 16.90
#